data_0ae1fef8396fdd6e13ea09c998a63977
#
_entry.id   0ae1fef8396fdd6e13ea09c998a63977
#
_cell.length_a   1.000
_cell.length_b   1.000
_cell.length_c   1.000
_cell.angle_alpha   90.00
_cell.angle_beta   90.00
_cell.angle_gamma   90.00
#
_symmetry.space_group_name_H-M   'P 1'
#
loop_
_entity.id
_entity.type
_entity.pdbx_description
1 polymer ?
#
loop_
_entity_poly.entity_id
_entity_poly.type
_entity_poly.pdbx_seq_one_letter_code
_entity_poly.pdbx_strand_id
1 'polypeptide(L)'
;MGKKLILGISGSPRKDANTDRMLQYALEAAKSVGDIETETIYLRDYEIHNCKGCFACCREAGARDGGIHACALFRDGMDEIYPKLKACDGLIIASPVYFQSVSAQVKQFMDRTEGLLRYGTSQYQYGLQNKVGGGLVGGGNRNAGEELTMLELQAFFQVHDMIVVGSGGEPTPGCYNGGACTTYPQKGDVRDAVLADELGMKSCRNLGIRVAKTVMMLNRA
;
A
#
# COMPACT_ATOMS: atom_id res chain seq x y z
N MET A 1 -12.09 -22.84 -3.96
CA MET A 1 -11.04 -21.83 -4.15
C MET A 1 -10.61 -21.36 -2.77
N GLY A 2 -9.31 -21.17 -2.50
CA GLY A 2 -8.85 -20.63 -1.23
C GLY A 2 -9.27 -19.16 -1.05
N LYS A 3 -9.33 -18.70 0.20
CA LYS A 3 -9.56 -17.29 0.52
C LYS A 3 -8.49 -16.40 -0.12
N LYS A 4 -8.85 -15.20 -0.52
CA LYS A 4 -7.96 -14.22 -1.14
C LYS A 4 -7.42 -13.26 -0.10
N LEU A 5 -6.14 -12.94 -0.18
CA LEU A 5 -5.47 -12.08 0.79
C LEU A 5 -5.28 -10.66 0.25
N ILE A 6 -5.80 -9.67 0.95
CA ILE A 6 -5.50 -8.26 0.73
C ILE A 6 -4.61 -7.78 1.88
N LEU A 7 -3.39 -7.37 1.53
CA LEU A 7 -2.42 -6.83 2.46
C LEU A 7 -2.58 -5.32 2.55
N GLY A 8 -2.72 -4.79 3.75
CA GLY A 8 -2.72 -3.36 4.02
C GLY A 8 -1.38 -2.92 4.61
N ILE A 9 -0.82 -1.82 4.12
CA ILE A 9 0.41 -1.21 4.67
C ILE A 9 0.10 0.18 5.17
N SER A 10 0.34 0.45 6.45
CA SER A 10 0.27 1.78 7.03
C SER A 10 1.65 2.40 7.17
N GLY A 11 1.83 3.56 6.53
CA GLY A 11 3.02 4.41 6.64
C GLY A 11 2.90 5.48 7.73
N SER A 12 1.95 5.37 8.65
CA SER A 12 1.82 6.32 9.76
C SER A 12 2.90 6.09 10.83
N PRO A 13 3.64 7.11 11.24
CA PRO A 13 4.50 7.01 12.41
C PRO A 13 3.71 7.00 13.74
N ARG A 14 2.44 7.39 13.71
CA ARG A 14 1.56 7.43 14.88
C ARG A 14 0.66 6.21 14.93
N LYS A 15 0.66 5.54 16.07
CA LYS A 15 -0.21 4.40 16.32
C LYS A 15 -1.67 4.85 16.48
N ASP A 16 -2.59 4.05 15.92
CA ASP A 16 -4.04 4.25 16.02
C ASP A 16 -4.48 5.68 15.65
N ALA A 17 -3.92 6.21 14.55
CA ALA A 17 -4.20 7.56 14.08
C ALA A 17 -4.85 7.54 12.68
N ASN A 18 -5.08 8.71 12.12
CA ASN A 18 -5.86 8.95 10.90
C ASN A 18 -5.58 7.96 9.76
N THR A 19 -4.31 7.75 9.41
CA THR A 19 -3.94 6.82 8.32
C THR A 19 -4.32 5.38 8.63
N ASP A 20 -4.16 4.95 9.90
CA ASP A 20 -4.56 3.62 10.34
C ASP A 20 -6.09 3.46 10.26
N ARG A 21 -6.87 4.52 10.65
CA ARG A 21 -8.34 4.51 10.54
C ARG A 21 -8.80 4.35 9.09
N MET A 22 -8.20 5.12 8.18
CA MET A 22 -8.48 5.03 6.74
C MET A 22 -8.22 3.61 6.22
N LEU A 23 -7.06 3.04 6.55
CA LEU A 23 -6.67 1.70 6.12
C LEU A 23 -7.59 0.63 6.68
N GLN A 24 -7.86 0.65 7.98
CA GLN A 24 -8.76 -0.29 8.62
C GLN A 24 -10.16 -0.24 8.01
N TYR A 25 -10.68 0.96 7.74
CA TYR A 25 -12.00 1.13 7.13
C TYR A 25 -12.06 0.56 5.70
N ALA A 26 -10.99 0.74 4.91
CA ALA A 26 -10.90 0.15 3.58
C ALA A 26 -10.80 -1.39 3.62
N LEU A 27 -10.01 -1.94 4.54
CA LEU A 27 -9.84 -3.38 4.70
C LEU A 27 -11.12 -4.07 5.19
N GLU A 28 -11.83 -3.46 6.15
CA GLU A 28 -13.14 -3.98 6.58
C GLU A 28 -14.17 -3.95 5.43
N ALA A 29 -14.16 -2.91 4.62
CA ALA A 29 -15.02 -2.85 3.44
C ALA A 29 -14.64 -3.92 2.40
N ALA A 30 -13.36 -4.23 2.24
CA ALA A 30 -12.90 -5.30 1.35
C ALA A 30 -13.43 -6.67 1.78
N LYS A 31 -13.41 -6.98 3.07
CA LYS A 31 -13.97 -8.25 3.62
C LYS A 31 -15.45 -8.43 3.30
N SER A 32 -16.21 -7.35 3.15
CA SER A 32 -17.65 -7.44 2.84
C SER A 32 -17.96 -7.93 1.42
N VAL A 33 -16.97 -8.05 0.54
CA VAL A 33 -17.15 -8.41 -0.88
C VAL A 33 -17.27 -9.92 -1.10
N GLY A 34 -16.65 -10.75 -0.26
CA GLY A 34 -16.64 -12.21 -0.43
C GLY A 34 -15.56 -12.87 0.43
N ASP A 35 -15.01 -13.98 -0.06
CA ASP A 35 -13.95 -14.74 0.63
C ASP A 35 -12.61 -13.99 0.61
N ILE A 36 -12.57 -12.86 1.30
CA ILE A 36 -11.40 -12.01 1.46
C ILE A 36 -10.90 -12.09 2.90
N GLU A 37 -9.62 -12.40 3.04
CA GLU A 37 -8.84 -12.19 4.26
C GLU A 37 -8.02 -10.92 4.14
N THR A 38 -7.77 -10.25 5.26
CA THR A 38 -6.93 -9.06 5.29
C THR A 38 -5.87 -9.19 6.36
N GLU A 39 -4.68 -8.70 6.07
CA GLU A 39 -3.59 -8.56 7.01
C GLU A 39 -3.07 -7.12 6.97
N THR A 40 -2.59 -6.61 8.09
CA THR A 40 -2.07 -5.24 8.17
C THR A 40 -0.62 -5.23 8.64
N ILE A 41 0.21 -4.49 7.92
CA ILE A 41 1.59 -4.17 8.29
C ILE A 41 1.63 -2.69 8.67
N TYR A 42 2.10 -2.40 9.87
CA TYR A 42 2.39 -1.04 10.32
C TYR A 42 3.90 -0.82 10.21
N LEU A 43 4.36 -0.03 9.25
CA LEU A 43 5.79 0.15 8.99
C LEU A 43 6.57 0.66 10.22
N ARG A 44 5.91 1.39 11.12
CA ARG A 44 6.49 1.86 12.39
C ARG A 44 6.92 0.74 13.35
N ASP A 45 6.36 -0.46 13.18
CA ASP A 45 6.64 -1.61 14.06
C ASP A 45 7.86 -2.43 13.56
N TYR A 46 8.44 -2.02 12.42
CA TYR A 46 9.57 -2.68 11.79
C TYR A 46 10.78 -1.74 11.68
N GLU A 47 11.93 -2.23 12.07
CA GLU A 47 13.18 -1.56 11.74
C GLU A 47 13.53 -1.90 10.29
N ILE A 48 13.57 -0.89 9.43
CA ILE A 48 13.89 -1.00 8.01
C ILE A 48 15.04 -0.05 7.70
N HIS A 49 16.14 -0.56 7.17
CA HIS A 49 17.27 0.25 6.74
C HIS A 49 17.01 0.88 5.37
N ASN A 50 17.56 2.07 5.14
CA ASN A 50 17.48 2.72 3.82
C ASN A 50 18.21 1.91 2.76
N CYS A 51 17.62 1.81 1.57
CA CYS A 51 18.29 1.22 0.41
C CYS A 51 19.61 1.97 0.12
N LYS A 52 20.68 1.22 -0.12
CA LYS A 52 21.99 1.80 -0.48
C LYS A 52 22.21 1.88 -2.00
N GLY A 53 21.25 1.47 -2.82
CA GLY A 53 21.41 1.47 -4.27
C GLY A 53 22.55 0.57 -4.77
N CYS A 54 22.95 -0.42 -4.00
CA CYS A 54 24.11 -1.27 -4.29
C CYS A 54 23.83 -2.38 -5.31
N PHE A 55 22.57 -2.59 -5.69
CA PHE A 55 22.09 -3.64 -6.59
C PHE A 55 22.52 -5.07 -6.21
N ALA A 56 22.96 -5.30 -4.98
CA ALA A 56 23.34 -6.63 -4.53
C ALA A 56 22.16 -7.62 -4.53
N CYS A 57 20.94 -7.12 -4.28
CA CYS A 57 19.73 -7.91 -4.38
C CYS A 57 19.40 -8.33 -5.81
N CYS A 58 19.92 -7.66 -6.82
CA CYS A 58 19.71 -7.98 -8.24
C CYS A 58 20.76 -8.92 -8.81
N ARG A 59 21.81 -9.25 -8.05
CA ARG A 59 22.85 -10.18 -8.50
C ARG A 59 22.45 -11.62 -8.14
N GLU A 60 22.81 -12.60 -8.99
CA GLU A 60 22.55 -14.02 -8.73
C GLU A 60 23.11 -14.49 -7.37
N ALA A 61 24.31 -14.02 -7.04
CA ALA A 61 24.95 -14.30 -5.74
C ALA A 61 24.22 -13.68 -4.53
N GLY A 62 23.35 -12.69 -4.75
CA GLY A 62 22.51 -12.07 -3.72
C GLY A 62 21.20 -12.80 -3.48
N ALA A 63 20.81 -13.71 -4.38
CA ALA A 63 19.62 -14.51 -4.22
C ALA A 63 19.84 -15.52 -3.08
N ARG A 64 19.11 -15.33 -1.99
CA ARG A 64 19.10 -16.25 -0.86
C ARG A 64 17.73 -16.92 -0.78
N ASP A 65 17.69 -18.16 -0.28
CA ASP A 65 16.46 -18.87 0.06
C ASP A 65 15.50 -19.20 -1.10
N GLY A 66 16.00 -19.81 -2.17
CA GLY A 66 15.14 -20.40 -3.21
C GLY A 66 14.26 -19.39 -3.97
N GLY A 67 14.64 -18.11 -4.03
CA GLY A 67 13.91 -17.08 -4.77
C GLY A 67 13.04 -16.17 -3.91
N ILE A 68 12.99 -16.33 -2.61
CA ILE A 68 12.51 -15.30 -1.69
C ILE A 68 13.64 -14.29 -1.55
N HIS A 69 13.42 -13.10 -2.12
CA HIS A 69 14.51 -12.16 -2.25
C HIS A 69 14.54 -11.23 -1.07
N ALA A 70 15.40 -11.55 -0.13
CA ALA A 70 15.82 -10.63 0.90
C ALA A 70 16.91 -9.69 0.37
N CYS A 71 17.04 -8.51 0.92
CA CYS A 71 18.19 -7.67 0.67
C CYS A 71 19.48 -8.41 1.04
N ALA A 72 20.47 -8.42 0.14
CA ALA A 72 21.74 -9.10 0.41
C ALA A 72 22.57 -8.39 1.50
N LEU A 73 22.30 -7.10 1.73
CA LEU A 73 23.07 -6.26 2.64
C LEU A 73 22.49 -6.24 4.07
N PHE A 74 21.17 -6.20 4.19
CA PHE A 74 20.49 -6.02 5.47
C PHE A 74 19.70 -7.25 5.86
N ARG A 75 19.64 -7.49 7.18
CA ARG A 75 18.73 -8.37 7.87
C ARG A 75 17.86 -7.50 8.76
N ASP A 76 16.64 -7.26 8.36
CA ASP A 76 15.75 -6.31 9.03
C ASP A 76 14.27 -6.65 8.78
N GLY A 77 13.36 -5.79 9.19
CA GLY A 77 11.92 -6.00 9.07
C GLY A 77 11.43 -6.32 7.66
N MET A 78 12.19 -6.01 6.62
CA MET A 78 11.82 -6.40 5.26
C MET A 78 11.85 -7.92 5.03
N ASP A 79 12.65 -8.66 5.79
CA ASP A 79 12.69 -10.13 5.67
C ASP A 79 11.34 -10.79 6.07
N GLU A 80 10.57 -10.14 6.96
CA GLU A 80 9.21 -10.55 7.32
C GLU A 80 8.16 -10.04 6.32
N ILE A 81 8.41 -8.88 5.71
CA ILE A 81 7.46 -8.22 4.80
C ILE A 81 7.48 -8.84 3.40
N TYR A 82 8.63 -9.21 2.86
CA TYR A 82 8.72 -9.77 1.51
C TYR A 82 7.84 -11.01 1.28
N PRO A 83 7.80 -12.03 2.16
CA PRO A 83 6.93 -13.18 1.99
C PRO A 83 5.45 -12.79 1.93
N LYS A 84 5.02 -11.84 2.74
CA LYS A 84 3.63 -11.34 2.78
C LYS A 84 3.25 -10.62 1.50
N LEU A 85 4.15 -9.78 0.95
CA LEU A 85 3.98 -9.13 -0.34
C LEU A 85 3.84 -10.15 -1.48
N LYS A 86 4.63 -11.22 -1.46
CA LYS A 86 4.52 -12.28 -2.46
C LYS A 86 3.23 -13.07 -2.33
N ALA A 87 2.75 -13.31 -1.13
CA ALA A 87 1.56 -14.12 -0.87
C ALA A 87 0.25 -13.39 -1.12
N CYS A 88 0.19 -12.05 -1.03
CA CYS A 88 -1.06 -11.32 -1.20
C CYS A 88 -1.56 -11.33 -2.64
N ASP A 89 -2.87 -11.22 -2.82
CA ASP A 89 -3.54 -11.03 -4.12
C ASP A 89 -3.78 -9.54 -4.39
N GLY A 90 -3.90 -8.73 -3.35
CA GLY A 90 -4.07 -7.28 -3.43
C GLY A 90 -3.25 -6.55 -2.37
N LEU A 91 -2.86 -5.32 -2.66
CA LEU A 91 -2.05 -4.46 -1.79
C LEU A 91 -2.69 -3.08 -1.68
N ILE A 92 -2.99 -2.64 -0.45
CA ILE A 92 -3.44 -1.28 -0.17
C ILE A 92 -2.36 -0.58 0.66
N ILE A 93 -1.80 0.52 0.14
CA ILE A 93 -0.82 1.33 0.87
C ILE A 93 -1.47 2.63 1.31
N ALA A 94 -1.42 2.90 2.62
CA ALA A 94 -1.91 4.12 3.23
C ALA A 94 -0.73 4.98 3.72
N SER A 95 -0.70 6.24 3.30
CA SER A 95 0.32 7.21 3.71
C SER A 95 -0.29 8.50 4.22
N PRO A 96 0.23 9.08 5.31
CA PRO A 96 0.02 10.49 5.56
C PRO A 96 0.76 11.30 4.49
N VAL A 97 0.23 12.50 4.18
CA VAL A 97 0.90 13.44 3.27
C VAL A 97 1.91 14.27 4.06
N TYR A 98 3.19 14.10 3.77
CA TYR A 98 4.28 14.88 4.35
C TYR A 98 5.05 15.59 3.23
N PHE A 99 5.06 16.93 3.25
CA PHE A 99 5.69 17.75 2.21
C PHE A 99 5.24 17.36 0.78
N GLN A 100 3.92 17.12 0.62
CA GLN A 100 3.27 16.73 -0.64
C GLN A 100 3.75 15.37 -1.21
N SER A 101 4.27 14.49 -0.36
CA SER A 101 4.81 13.18 -0.71
C SER A 101 4.39 12.14 0.33
N VAL A 102 4.69 10.87 0.05
CA VAL A 102 4.53 9.79 1.01
C VAL A 102 5.42 10.01 2.24
N SER A 103 5.08 9.40 3.37
CA SER A 103 5.95 9.43 4.55
C SER A 103 7.30 8.78 4.25
N ALA A 104 8.33 9.19 5.00
CA ALA A 104 9.67 8.61 4.88
C ALA A 104 9.66 7.08 5.05
N GLN A 105 8.81 6.55 5.93
CA GLN A 105 8.66 5.10 6.12
C GLN A 105 8.11 4.40 4.88
N VAL A 106 7.13 4.99 4.20
CA VAL A 106 6.59 4.44 2.94
C VAL A 106 7.66 4.50 1.86
N LYS A 107 8.37 5.63 1.72
CA LYS A 107 9.43 5.74 0.71
C LYS A 107 10.55 4.74 0.94
N GLN A 108 10.97 4.58 2.20
CA GLN A 108 11.96 3.59 2.59
C GLN A 108 11.52 2.15 2.26
N PHE A 109 10.27 1.82 2.58
CA PHE A 109 9.66 0.55 2.19
C PHE A 109 9.67 0.37 0.66
N MET A 110 9.21 1.37 -0.11
CA MET A 110 9.19 1.32 -1.58
C MET A 110 10.58 1.04 -2.15
N ASP A 111 11.60 1.78 -1.72
CA ASP A 111 12.98 1.60 -2.19
C ASP A 111 13.55 0.22 -1.89
N ARG A 112 13.09 -0.41 -0.81
CA ARG A 112 13.53 -1.74 -0.40
C ARG A 112 12.85 -2.88 -1.17
N THR A 113 11.78 -2.58 -1.96
CA THR A 113 11.12 -3.58 -2.81
C THR A 113 11.86 -3.88 -4.11
N GLU A 114 12.98 -3.22 -4.41
CA GLU A 114 13.84 -3.51 -5.57
C GLU A 114 14.19 -5.01 -5.68
N GLY A 115 14.37 -5.68 -4.55
CA GLY A 115 14.62 -7.12 -4.51
C GLY A 115 13.49 -7.99 -5.10
N LEU A 116 12.28 -7.46 -5.24
CA LEU A 116 11.14 -8.14 -5.88
C LEU A 116 11.17 -7.99 -7.41
N LEU A 117 11.89 -7.01 -7.93
CA LEU A 117 12.01 -6.76 -9.36
C LEU A 117 13.22 -7.45 -9.97
N ARG A 118 14.35 -7.51 -9.28
CA ARG A 118 15.64 -8.00 -9.79
C ARG A 118 16.04 -7.38 -11.12
N TYR A 119 15.90 -6.06 -11.20
CA TYR A 119 16.14 -5.31 -12.42
C TYR A 119 17.53 -5.56 -12.99
N GLY A 120 17.62 -5.75 -14.31
CA GLY A 120 18.87 -5.91 -15.04
C GLY A 120 19.57 -7.26 -14.87
N THR A 121 18.90 -8.29 -14.33
CA THR A 121 19.45 -9.64 -14.20
C THR A 121 18.74 -10.63 -15.12
N SER A 122 19.36 -11.81 -15.36
CA SER A 122 18.70 -12.93 -16.04
C SER A 122 17.54 -13.52 -15.25
N GLN A 123 17.46 -13.18 -13.97
CA GLN A 123 16.38 -13.59 -13.06
C GLN A 123 15.35 -12.46 -12.83
N TYR A 124 15.30 -11.51 -13.75
CA TYR A 124 14.32 -10.42 -13.71
C TYR A 124 12.91 -10.97 -13.58
N GLN A 125 12.18 -10.50 -12.59
CA GLN A 125 10.82 -10.92 -12.32
C GLN A 125 10.04 -9.79 -11.66
N TYR A 126 8.78 -9.66 -12.04
CA TYR A 126 7.84 -8.80 -11.35
C TYR A 126 7.18 -9.58 -10.21
N GLY A 127 7.75 -9.54 -9.02
CA GLY A 127 7.24 -10.31 -7.87
C GLY A 127 5.83 -9.92 -7.42
N LEU A 128 5.35 -8.73 -7.82
CA LEU A 128 3.99 -8.23 -7.56
C LEU A 128 3.13 -8.13 -8.83
N GLN A 129 3.60 -8.63 -9.95
CA GLN A 129 2.88 -8.59 -11.23
C GLN A 129 1.46 -9.17 -11.11
N ASN A 130 0.51 -8.50 -11.76
CA ASN A 130 -0.91 -8.88 -11.78
C ASN A 130 -1.63 -8.84 -10.42
N LYS A 131 -0.97 -8.45 -9.33
CA LYS A 131 -1.65 -8.16 -8.07
C LYS A 131 -2.37 -6.82 -8.16
N VAL A 132 -3.44 -6.65 -7.40
CA VAL A 132 -4.23 -5.41 -7.42
C VAL A 132 -3.64 -4.39 -6.45
N GLY A 133 -3.33 -3.19 -6.93
CA GLY A 133 -2.78 -2.09 -6.12
C GLY A 133 -3.77 -0.94 -5.93
N GLY A 134 -3.85 -0.40 -4.72
CA GLY A 134 -4.66 0.77 -4.39
C GLY A 134 -4.03 1.65 -3.31
N GLY A 135 -4.14 2.97 -3.46
CA GLY A 135 -3.57 3.97 -2.56
C GLY A 135 -4.59 4.64 -1.66
N LEU A 136 -4.19 4.94 -0.42
CA LEU A 136 -4.90 5.79 0.53
C LEU A 136 -3.97 6.90 0.99
N VAL A 137 -4.46 8.14 0.99
CA VAL A 137 -3.66 9.31 1.40
C VAL A 137 -4.45 10.20 2.34
N GLY A 138 -3.79 10.68 3.40
CA GLY A 138 -4.41 11.55 4.39
C GLY A 138 -3.65 12.86 4.56
N GLY A 139 -4.28 13.99 4.19
CA GLY A 139 -3.71 15.33 4.34
C GLY A 139 -4.07 16.00 5.65
N GLY A 140 -3.12 16.78 6.19
CA GLY A 140 -3.32 17.58 7.40
C GLY A 140 -3.97 18.94 7.16
N ASN A 141 -4.20 19.30 5.91
CA ASN A 141 -4.75 20.59 5.49
C ASN A 141 -5.54 20.41 4.20
N ARG A 142 -6.30 21.42 3.81
CA ARG A 142 -6.99 21.45 2.52
C ARG A 142 -5.97 21.65 1.39
N ASN A 143 -6.06 20.83 0.32
CA ASN A 143 -5.14 20.87 -0.82
C ASN A 143 -3.68 20.68 -0.35
N ALA A 144 -3.45 19.67 0.50
CA ALA A 144 -2.16 19.47 1.14
C ALA A 144 -1.18 18.60 0.32
N GLY A 145 -1.56 18.20 -0.90
CA GLY A 145 -0.75 17.37 -1.80
C GLY A 145 -1.22 15.92 -1.85
N GLU A 146 -2.48 15.66 -1.53
CA GLU A 146 -3.08 14.34 -1.59
C GLU A 146 -2.96 13.74 -2.99
N GLU A 147 -3.22 14.55 -4.04
CA GLU A 147 -3.13 14.10 -5.43
C GLU A 147 -1.70 13.72 -5.82
N LEU A 148 -0.70 14.52 -5.42
CA LEU A 148 0.71 14.22 -5.72
C LEU A 148 1.17 12.95 -5.01
N THR A 149 0.83 12.81 -3.73
CA THR A 149 1.15 11.62 -2.95
C THR A 149 0.46 10.37 -3.51
N MET A 150 -0.77 10.50 -4.01
CA MET A 150 -1.49 9.41 -4.67
C MET A 150 -0.81 8.99 -5.97
N LEU A 151 -0.36 9.93 -6.80
CA LEU A 151 0.37 9.64 -8.04
C LEU A 151 1.69 8.91 -7.75
N GLU A 152 2.37 9.25 -6.65
CA GLU A 152 3.59 8.57 -6.21
C GLU A 152 3.32 7.10 -5.85
N LEU A 153 2.22 6.82 -5.13
CA LEU A 153 1.78 5.45 -4.85
C LEU A 153 1.39 4.70 -6.13
N GLN A 154 0.69 5.36 -7.05
CA GLN A 154 0.31 4.75 -8.33
C GLN A 154 1.55 4.42 -9.18
N ALA A 155 2.55 5.30 -9.22
CA ALA A 155 3.81 5.05 -9.90
C ALA A 155 4.53 3.82 -9.31
N PHE A 156 4.53 3.67 -7.99
CA PHE A 156 5.06 2.47 -7.33
C PHE A 156 4.36 1.19 -7.81
N PHE A 157 3.03 1.17 -7.83
CA PHE A 157 2.28 0.01 -8.31
C PHE A 157 2.56 -0.29 -9.77
N GLN A 158 2.67 0.73 -10.62
CA GLN A 158 2.98 0.58 -12.05
C GLN A 158 4.39 0.02 -12.28
N VAL A 159 5.39 0.47 -11.52
CA VAL A 159 6.76 -0.07 -11.60
C VAL A 159 6.78 -1.57 -11.28
N HIS A 160 5.91 -2.04 -10.40
CA HIS A 160 5.76 -3.45 -10.06
C HIS A 160 4.81 -4.23 -11.00
N ASP A 161 4.37 -3.63 -12.10
CA ASP A 161 3.41 -4.22 -13.06
C ASP A 161 2.13 -4.73 -12.40
N MET A 162 1.65 -3.96 -11.41
CA MET A 162 0.40 -4.23 -10.70
C MET A 162 -0.80 -3.62 -11.43
N ILE A 163 -1.98 -4.17 -11.19
CA ILE A 163 -3.25 -3.62 -11.68
C ILE A 163 -3.70 -2.53 -10.73
N VAL A 164 -3.52 -1.28 -11.13
CA VAL A 164 -3.87 -0.11 -10.30
C VAL A 164 -5.37 0.17 -10.38
N VAL A 165 -6.01 0.33 -9.22
CA VAL A 165 -7.43 0.68 -9.13
C VAL A 165 -7.65 1.92 -8.27
N GLY A 166 -8.65 2.70 -8.64
CA GLY A 166 -9.15 3.82 -7.85
C GLY A 166 -10.44 3.50 -7.11
N SER A 167 -11.06 4.50 -6.50
CA SER A 167 -12.33 4.38 -5.77
C SER A 167 -13.57 4.67 -6.62
N GLY A 168 -13.41 4.76 -7.94
CA GLY A 168 -14.49 5.04 -8.88
C GLY A 168 -15.59 3.97 -8.94
N GLY A 169 -16.65 4.23 -9.72
CA GLY A 169 -17.76 3.29 -9.91
C GLY A 169 -18.97 3.53 -8.98
N GLU A 170 -18.89 4.51 -8.12
CA GLU A 170 -19.99 4.98 -7.27
C GLU A 170 -20.46 6.38 -7.73
N PRO A 171 -21.73 6.75 -7.56
CA PRO A 171 -22.25 8.04 -7.99
C PRO A 171 -21.53 9.25 -7.37
N THR A 172 -21.00 9.07 -6.15
CA THR A 172 -20.20 10.08 -5.43
C THR A 172 -19.02 9.40 -4.79
N PRO A 173 -17.93 9.15 -5.56
CA PRO A 173 -16.83 8.32 -5.07
C PRO A 173 -16.00 8.99 -3.97
N GLY A 174 -16.05 10.31 -3.84
CA GLY A 174 -15.25 11.09 -2.90
C GLY A 174 -13.84 11.40 -3.43
N CYS A 175 -13.22 10.45 -4.12
CA CYS A 175 -11.96 10.58 -4.84
C CYS A 175 -11.94 9.57 -5.99
N TYR A 176 -11.31 9.89 -7.11
CA TYR A 176 -11.25 8.97 -8.26
C TYR A 176 -10.02 8.07 -8.25
N ASN A 177 -8.88 8.62 -7.85
CA ASN A 177 -7.58 7.97 -8.00
C ASN A 177 -7.23 6.98 -6.88
N GLY A 178 -8.00 6.95 -5.81
CA GLY A 178 -7.79 6.13 -4.63
C GLY A 178 -8.71 6.56 -3.50
N GLY A 179 -8.31 6.36 -2.25
CA GLY A 179 -8.98 6.93 -1.10
C GLY A 179 -8.18 8.13 -0.57
N ALA A 180 -8.85 9.28 -0.42
CA ALA A 180 -8.20 10.49 0.07
C ALA A 180 -9.05 11.15 1.15
N CYS A 181 -8.43 11.49 2.29
CA CYS A 181 -9.06 12.19 3.39
C CYS A 181 -8.28 13.43 3.78
N THR A 182 -9.00 14.42 4.33
CA THR A 182 -8.38 15.57 5.00
C THR A 182 -8.76 15.60 6.47
N THR A 183 -7.85 16.10 7.31
CA THR A 183 -8.16 16.39 8.71
C THR A 183 -8.53 17.85 8.92
N TYR A 184 -8.66 18.63 7.85
CA TYR A 184 -8.98 20.07 7.91
C TYR A 184 -10.45 20.34 7.56
N PRO A 185 -11.14 21.24 8.29
CA PRO A 185 -10.73 21.78 9.59
C PRO A 185 -10.77 20.68 10.67
N GLN A 186 -9.77 20.66 11.53
CA GLN A 186 -9.70 19.65 12.56
C GLN A 186 -10.96 19.70 13.46
N LYS A 187 -11.62 18.57 13.59
CA LYS A 187 -12.75 18.36 14.50
C LYS A 187 -12.43 17.18 15.42
N GLY A 188 -12.61 17.39 16.72
CA GLY A 188 -12.34 16.34 17.70
C GLY A 188 -10.87 16.03 17.93
N ASP A 189 -10.55 14.79 18.31
CA ASP A 189 -9.18 14.34 18.54
C ASP A 189 -8.38 14.36 17.22
N VAL A 190 -7.16 14.87 17.28
CA VAL A 190 -6.24 14.93 16.14
C VAL A 190 -5.93 13.55 15.53
N ARG A 191 -6.08 12.48 16.30
CA ARG A 191 -5.83 11.10 15.84
C ARG A 191 -6.96 10.54 14.99
N ASP A 192 -8.18 11.02 15.21
CA ASP A 192 -9.40 10.52 14.59
C ASP A 192 -10.08 11.56 13.69
N ALA A 193 -9.38 12.66 13.40
CA ALA A 193 -9.95 13.80 12.68
C ALA A 193 -10.45 13.45 11.26
N VAL A 194 -9.89 12.44 10.59
CA VAL A 194 -10.38 11.95 9.29
C VAL A 194 -11.79 11.38 9.36
N LEU A 195 -12.26 10.93 10.53
CA LEU A 195 -13.62 10.39 10.69
C LEU A 195 -14.70 11.46 10.46
N ALA A 196 -14.35 12.74 10.55
CA ALA A 196 -15.23 13.86 10.23
C ALA A 196 -15.29 14.17 8.72
N ASP A 197 -14.41 13.60 7.92
CA ASP A 197 -14.41 13.73 6.46
C ASP A 197 -15.20 12.55 5.85
N GLU A 198 -16.53 12.70 5.83
CA GLU A 198 -17.44 11.66 5.35
C GLU A 198 -17.17 11.24 3.90
N LEU A 199 -16.85 12.21 3.03
CA LEU A 199 -16.54 11.93 1.62
C LEU A 199 -15.20 11.23 1.47
N GLY A 200 -14.19 11.67 2.20
CA GLY A 200 -12.88 11.03 2.22
C GLY A 200 -12.96 9.59 2.74
N MET A 201 -13.64 9.38 3.86
CA MET A 201 -13.86 8.04 4.41
C MET A 201 -14.66 7.15 3.45
N LYS A 202 -15.66 7.71 2.76
CA LYS A 202 -16.38 6.99 1.70
C LYS A 202 -15.45 6.57 0.57
N SER A 203 -14.52 7.43 0.15
CA SER A 203 -13.54 7.07 -0.89
C SER A 203 -12.63 5.92 -0.44
N CYS A 204 -12.21 5.91 0.82
CA CYS A 204 -11.44 4.80 1.39
C CYS A 204 -12.21 3.48 1.36
N ARG A 205 -13.48 3.50 1.77
CA ARG A 205 -14.38 2.36 1.71
C ARG A 205 -14.52 1.83 0.27
N ASN A 206 -14.77 2.72 -0.67
CA ASN A 206 -14.96 2.37 -2.07
C ASN A 206 -13.68 1.78 -2.69
N LEU A 207 -12.52 2.28 -2.32
CA LEU A 207 -11.24 1.69 -2.74
C LEU A 207 -11.11 0.24 -2.23
N GLY A 208 -11.38 -0.01 -0.96
CA GLY A 208 -11.32 -1.36 -0.39
C GLY A 208 -12.23 -2.34 -1.14
N ILE A 209 -13.47 -1.94 -1.40
CA ILE A 209 -14.43 -2.72 -2.20
C ILE A 209 -13.90 -2.94 -3.62
N ARG A 210 -13.34 -1.92 -4.27
CA ARG A 210 -12.84 -2.01 -5.64
C ARG A 210 -11.65 -2.95 -5.74
N VAL A 211 -10.69 -2.86 -4.82
CA VAL A 211 -9.56 -3.79 -4.75
C VAL A 211 -10.08 -5.22 -4.62
N ALA A 212 -10.97 -5.48 -3.67
CA ALA A 212 -11.52 -6.82 -3.44
C ALA A 212 -12.28 -7.37 -4.64
N LYS A 213 -13.17 -6.57 -5.26
CA LYS A 213 -13.91 -6.96 -6.48
C LYS A 213 -12.97 -7.29 -7.63
N THR A 214 -11.88 -6.52 -7.79
CA THR A 214 -10.89 -6.77 -8.87
C THR A 214 -10.10 -8.04 -8.60
N VAL A 215 -9.64 -8.26 -7.36
CA VAL A 215 -9.00 -9.51 -6.94
C VAL A 215 -9.90 -10.71 -7.23
N MET A 216 -11.17 -10.65 -6.87
CA MET A 216 -12.13 -11.74 -7.12
C MET A 216 -12.41 -11.96 -8.61
N MET A 217 -12.38 -10.90 -9.42
CA MET A 217 -12.59 -10.96 -10.87
C MET A 217 -11.43 -11.66 -11.58
N LEU A 218 -10.18 -11.33 -11.23
CA LEU A 218 -8.97 -11.92 -11.82
C LEU A 218 -8.83 -13.43 -11.57
N ASN A 219 -9.46 -13.92 -10.54
CA ASN A 219 -9.39 -15.35 -10.19
C ASN A 219 -10.58 -16.18 -10.70
N ARG A 220 -11.45 -15.60 -11.54
CA ARG A 220 -12.52 -16.29 -12.24
C ARG A 220 -12.14 -16.74 -13.65
N ALA A 221 -10.98 -16.27 -14.13
CA ALA A 221 -10.36 -16.67 -15.38
C ALA A 221 -9.34 -17.78 -15.13
#